data_e44d05f98a7e9b1aec19f33f362dbb3f
#
_entry.id   e44d05f98a7e9b1aec19f33f362dbb3f
#
_cell.length_a   1.000
_cell.length_b   1.000
_cell.length_c   1.000
_cell.angle_alpha   90.00
_cell.angle_beta   90.00
_cell.angle_gamma   90.00
#
_symmetry.space_group_name_H-M   'P 1'
#
loop_
_entity.id
_entity.type
_entity.pdbx_description
1 polymer ?
#
loop_
_entity_poly.entity_id
_entity_poly.type
_entity_poly.pdbx_seq_one_letter_code
_entity_poly.pdbx_strand_id
1 'polypeptide(L)'
;HAGIVGDEATGAVSTPIYQVSTYKQEAVGKFKGYEYSRTGNPTRHALEVLISDLEGGVAGFAFSSGMAATSSIMMLFSKGDHVLLTDDVYGGTFRVISKVLNRFGIDSTFVDTGDLSNVEAAIQENTKAIFLETPTNPLLKVTDIEAIAKYAKEKGLLTIVDNTFMTPYFQQPIALGADIVVHSATKYLGGHSDVVAGLAVVNSEELASELHFVQNSVGAVLGPQDSWLLMRGIKTLGLRMEEHNESAQRIA
;
A
#
# COMPACT_ATOMS: atom_id res chain seq x y z
N HIS A 1 1.96 -18.85 -2.95
CA HIS A 1 0.88 -19.05 -3.95
C HIS A 1 -0.46 -18.46 -3.51
N ALA A 2 -0.47 -17.67 -2.46
CA ALA A 2 -1.65 -16.94 -2.01
C ALA A 2 -2.29 -16.14 -3.15
N GLY A 3 -3.62 -16.09 -3.23
CA GLY A 3 -4.36 -15.42 -4.30
C GLY A 3 -4.25 -16.08 -5.69
N ILE A 4 -3.32 -17.00 -5.91
CA ILE A 4 -3.09 -17.68 -7.18
C ILE A 4 -3.72 -19.07 -7.10
N VAL A 5 -5.02 -19.11 -7.29
CA VAL A 5 -5.83 -20.34 -7.27
C VAL A 5 -5.96 -20.85 -8.69
N GLY A 6 -5.38 -21.32 -9.49
CA GLY A 6 -5.63 -21.79 -10.85
C GLY A 6 -6.98 -21.40 -11.48
N ASP A 7 -7.15 -21.68 -12.73
CA ASP A 7 -8.40 -21.42 -13.44
C ASP A 7 -9.25 -22.69 -13.52
N GLU A 8 -10.40 -22.71 -12.88
CA GLU A 8 -11.29 -23.88 -12.85
C GLU A 8 -11.80 -24.25 -14.25
N ALA A 9 -11.96 -23.28 -15.16
CA ALA A 9 -12.49 -23.52 -16.49
C ALA A 9 -11.48 -24.25 -17.41
N THR A 10 -10.18 -24.02 -17.24
CA THR A 10 -9.15 -24.56 -18.13
C THR A 10 -8.10 -25.41 -17.43
N GLY A 11 -8.04 -25.39 -16.11
CA GLY A 11 -6.98 -26.00 -15.31
C GLY A 11 -5.64 -25.27 -15.38
N ALA A 12 -5.60 -24.02 -15.88
CA ALA A 12 -4.39 -23.23 -15.93
C ALA A 12 -3.89 -22.91 -14.51
N VAL A 13 -2.59 -23.15 -14.24
CA VAL A 13 -1.98 -22.93 -12.92
C VAL A 13 -1.63 -21.46 -12.65
N SER A 14 -1.57 -20.63 -13.67
CA SER A 14 -1.38 -19.18 -13.56
C SER A 14 -2.72 -18.47 -13.68
N THR A 15 -2.90 -17.39 -12.93
CA THR A 15 -4.09 -16.55 -13.06
C THR A 15 -4.25 -16.05 -14.49
N PRO A 16 -5.40 -16.21 -15.15
CA PRO A 16 -5.67 -15.64 -16.46
C PRO A 16 -5.66 -14.12 -16.44
N ILE A 17 -5.32 -13.50 -17.57
CA ILE A 17 -5.42 -12.04 -17.74
C ILE A 17 -6.80 -11.70 -18.28
N TYR A 18 -7.67 -11.17 -17.41
CA TYR A 18 -9.01 -10.71 -17.78
C TYR A 18 -8.96 -9.26 -18.27
N GLN A 19 -8.55 -9.08 -19.52
CA GLN A 19 -8.52 -7.77 -20.18
C GLN A 19 -9.92 -7.39 -20.65
N VAL A 20 -10.76 -6.95 -19.72
CA VAL A 20 -12.19 -6.69 -19.90
C VAL A 20 -12.61 -5.45 -19.12
N SER A 21 -13.59 -4.69 -19.62
CA SER A 21 -14.19 -3.55 -18.91
C SER A 21 -15.46 -3.94 -18.16
N THR A 22 -16.38 -4.66 -18.83
CA THR A 22 -17.71 -4.99 -18.31
C THR A 22 -18.00 -6.48 -18.39
N TYR A 23 -18.84 -6.97 -17.51
CA TYR A 23 -19.21 -8.38 -17.40
C TYR A 23 -20.69 -8.56 -17.72
N LYS A 24 -21.04 -9.69 -18.40
CA LYS A 24 -22.43 -10.02 -18.70
C LYS A 24 -23.19 -10.31 -17.42
N GLN A 25 -24.33 -9.64 -17.24
CA GLN A 25 -25.28 -9.94 -16.19
C GLN A 25 -26.34 -10.93 -16.70
N GLU A 26 -26.80 -11.83 -15.83
CA GLU A 26 -27.88 -12.77 -16.12
C GLU A 26 -29.25 -12.08 -16.09
N ALA A 27 -29.39 -11.06 -15.21
CA ALA A 27 -30.51 -10.14 -15.10
C ALA A 27 -30.04 -8.84 -14.45
N VAL A 28 -30.88 -7.83 -14.37
CA VAL A 28 -30.57 -6.57 -13.69
C VAL A 28 -30.12 -6.84 -12.24
N GLY A 29 -28.89 -6.45 -11.92
CA GLY A 29 -28.28 -6.67 -10.59
C GLY A 29 -27.87 -8.13 -10.29
N LYS A 30 -27.95 -9.06 -11.26
CA LYS A 30 -27.50 -10.45 -11.11
C LYS A 30 -26.24 -10.71 -11.93
N PHE A 31 -25.10 -10.69 -11.30
CA PHE A 31 -23.77 -10.91 -11.91
C PHE A 31 -23.01 -12.06 -11.23
N LYS A 32 -21.98 -12.61 -11.90
CA LYS A 32 -21.18 -13.75 -11.42
C LYS A 32 -19.95 -13.32 -10.58
N GLY A 33 -20.14 -12.38 -9.65
CA GLY A 33 -19.07 -11.86 -8.78
C GLY A 33 -18.40 -10.59 -9.28
N TYR A 34 -18.43 -10.31 -10.60
CA TYR A 34 -17.84 -9.10 -11.18
C TYR A 34 -18.86 -8.43 -12.12
N GLU A 35 -18.87 -7.09 -12.13
CA GLU A 35 -19.76 -6.29 -12.97
C GLU A 35 -19.00 -5.28 -13.84
N TYR A 36 -17.96 -4.68 -13.28
CA TYR A 36 -17.18 -3.66 -13.93
C TYR A 36 -15.72 -3.64 -13.40
N SER A 37 -14.72 -3.61 -14.29
CA SER A 37 -13.31 -3.80 -13.92
C SER A 37 -12.72 -2.71 -13.03
N ARG A 38 -13.25 -1.49 -13.02
CA ARG A 38 -12.83 -0.50 -12.04
C ARG A 38 -13.20 -0.92 -10.61
N THR A 39 -14.41 -1.44 -10.42
CA THR A 39 -14.89 -1.93 -9.12
C THR A 39 -14.20 -3.24 -8.74
N GLY A 40 -14.08 -4.19 -9.66
CA GLY A 40 -13.45 -5.49 -9.44
C GLY A 40 -13.01 -6.15 -10.74
N ASN A 41 -11.80 -6.73 -10.74
CA ASN A 41 -11.28 -7.50 -11.87
C ASN A 41 -10.59 -8.76 -11.33
N PRO A 42 -10.84 -9.98 -11.87
CA PRO A 42 -10.29 -11.22 -11.31
C PRO A 42 -8.76 -11.25 -11.24
N THR A 43 -8.08 -10.70 -12.25
CA THR A 43 -6.61 -10.66 -12.27
C THR A 43 -6.06 -9.71 -11.21
N ARG A 44 -6.65 -8.51 -11.09
CA ARG A 44 -6.27 -7.55 -10.05
C ARG A 44 -6.58 -8.11 -8.65
N HIS A 45 -7.72 -8.73 -8.47
CA HIS A 45 -8.13 -9.34 -7.20
C HIS A 45 -7.12 -10.41 -6.73
N ALA A 46 -6.63 -11.25 -7.64
CA ALA A 46 -5.60 -12.23 -7.30
C ALA A 46 -4.32 -11.58 -6.73
N LEU A 47 -3.91 -10.43 -7.28
CA LEU A 47 -2.79 -9.64 -6.77
C LEU A 47 -3.13 -9.02 -5.40
N GLU A 48 -4.34 -8.50 -5.24
CA GLU A 48 -4.80 -7.87 -4.00
C GLU A 48 -4.83 -8.87 -2.84
N VAL A 49 -5.30 -10.10 -3.08
CA VAL A 49 -5.23 -11.19 -2.10
C VAL A 49 -3.78 -11.58 -1.81
N LEU A 50 -2.94 -11.71 -2.85
CA LEU A 50 -1.53 -12.07 -2.68
C LEU A 50 -0.80 -11.10 -1.76
N ILE A 51 -0.96 -9.79 -1.96
CA ILE A 51 -0.23 -8.81 -1.12
C ILE A 51 -0.81 -8.73 0.29
N SER A 52 -2.14 -8.89 0.44
CA SER A 52 -2.77 -8.96 1.76
C SER A 52 -2.20 -10.11 2.59
N ASP A 53 -2.07 -11.30 2.01
CA ASP A 53 -1.48 -12.46 2.69
C ASP A 53 -0.01 -12.25 3.04
N LEU A 54 0.78 -11.64 2.15
CA LEU A 54 2.20 -11.40 2.39
C LEU A 54 2.46 -10.40 3.53
N GLU A 55 1.63 -9.37 3.64
CA GLU A 55 1.73 -8.38 4.74
C GLU A 55 0.96 -8.79 6.00
N GLY A 56 0.15 -9.85 5.93
CA GLY A 56 -0.69 -10.30 7.05
C GLY A 56 -1.89 -9.40 7.34
N GLY A 57 -2.42 -8.73 6.32
CA GLY A 57 -3.57 -7.83 6.44
C GLY A 57 -4.91 -8.50 6.17
N VAL A 58 -5.98 -7.72 6.34
CA VAL A 58 -7.37 -8.14 6.08
C VAL A 58 -7.72 -8.00 4.60
N ALA A 59 -7.26 -6.93 3.95
CA ALA A 59 -7.51 -6.66 2.54
C ALA A 59 -6.34 -5.94 1.88
N GLY A 60 -6.10 -6.25 0.60
CA GLY A 60 -5.13 -5.59 -0.26
C GLY A 60 -5.80 -4.83 -1.40
N PHE A 61 -5.14 -3.80 -1.91
CA PHE A 61 -5.62 -2.92 -2.98
C PHE A 61 -4.48 -2.61 -3.96
N ALA A 62 -4.76 -2.71 -5.25
CA ALA A 62 -3.78 -2.45 -6.30
C ALA A 62 -4.13 -1.17 -7.09
N PHE A 63 -3.15 -0.27 -7.16
CA PHE A 63 -3.25 1.07 -7.73
C PHE A 63 -2.30 1.25 -8.91
N SER A 64 -2.60 2.20 -9.77
CA SER A 64 -1.82 2.52 -10.98
C SER A 64 -0.40 3.05 -10.71
N SER A 65 -0.08 3.42 -9.48
CA SER A 65 1.27 3.81 -9.03
C SER A 65 1.36 3.86 -7.50
N GLY A 66 2.57 3.89 -6.93
CA GLY A 66 2.77 4.14 -5.51
C GLY A 66 2.15 5.46 -5.06
N MET A 67 2.27 6.52 -5.86
CA MET A 67 1.65 7.80 -5.56
C MET A 67 0.12 7.75 -5.62
N ALA A 68 -0.47 6.93 -6.49
CA ALA A 68 -1.92 6.71 -6.52
C ALA A 68 -2.38 6.02 -5.23
N ALA A 69 -1.63 5.03 -4.73
CA ALA A 69 -1.90 4.37 -3.45
C ALA A 69 -1.80 5.37 -2.28
N THR A 70 -0.68 6.08 -2.16
CA THR A 70 -0.48 7.10 -1.11
C THR A 70 -1.55 8.17 -1.14
N SER A 71 -1.88 8.71 -2.32
CA SER A 71 -2.93 9.74 -2.46
C SER A 71 -4.31 9.22 -2.06
N SER A 72 -4.65 7.96 -2.42
CA SER A 72 -5.92 7.35 -2.03
C SER A 72 -6.02 7.13 -0.52
N ILE A 73 -4.94 6.71 0.13
CA ILE A 73 -4.87 6.60 1.60
C ILE A 73 -5.09 7.98 2.24
N MET A 74 -4.43 9.02 1.73
CA MET A 74 -4.59 10.38 2.26
C MET A 74 -6.00 10.95 2.05
N MET A 75 -6.77 10.46 1.07
CA MET A 75 -8.18 10.83 0.88
C MET A 75 -9.13 10.21 1.89
N LEU A 76 -8.66 9.38 2.83
CA LEU A 76 -9.41 8.96 4.01
C LEU A 76 -9.57 10.10 5.02
N PHE A 77 -8.73 11.13 4.94
CA PHE A 77 -8.77 12.29 5.82
C PHE A 77 -9.58 13.43 5.24
N SER A 78 -10.14 14.25 6.13
CA SER A 78 -11.04 15.36 5.81
C SER A 78 -10.35 16.72 6.03
N LYS A 79 -11.00 17.78 5.54
CA LYS A 79 -10.58 19.15 5.82
C LYS A 79 -10.49 19.40 7.32
N GLY A 80 -9.36 19.90 7.78
CA GLY A 80 -9.07 20.20 9.18
C GLY A 80 -8.34 19.07 9.89
N ASP A 81 -8.19 17.89 9.26
CA ASP A 81 -7.36 16.82 9.81
C ASP A 81 -5.88 17.11 9.63
N HIS A 82 -5.07 16.63 10.56
CA HIS A 82 -3.62 16.73 10.54
C HIS A 82 -2.98 15.33 10.43
N VAL A 83 -1.94 15.21 9.61
CA VAL A 83 -1.13 14.01 9.46
C VAL A 83 0.32 14.34 9.83
N LEU A 84 0.90 13.56 10.73
CA LEU A 84 2.31 13.65 11.08
C LEU A 84 3.10 12.69 10.19
N LEU A 85 4.22 13.13 9.62
CA LEU A 85 5.05 12.31 8.72
C LEU A 85 6.51 12.31 9.13
N THR A 86 7.21 11.21 8.80
CA THR A 86 8.68 11.17 8.81
C THR A 86 9.25 12.33 7.98
N ASP A 87 10.27 13.03 8.46
CA ASP A 87 10.86 14.21 7.82
C ASP A 87 11.57 13.92 6.50
N ASP A 88 12.10 12.73 6.35
CA ASP A 88 12.85 12.25 5.17
C ASP A 88 12.01 11.28 4.32
N VAL A 89 10.71 11.55 4.14
CA VAL A 89 9.86 10.75 3.25
C VAL A 89 10.20 10.99 1.78
N TYR A 90 9.85 10.01 0.95
CA TYR A 90 9.95 10.15 -0.50
C TYR A 90 9.39 11.50 -1.00
N GLY A 91 10.15 12.17 -1.87
CA GLY A 91 9.81 13.51 -2.36
C GLY A 91 8.44 13.61 -3.05
N GLY A 92 7.90 12.51 -3.57
CA GLY A 92 6.53 12.43 -4.10
C GLY A 92 5.48 12.54 -3.00
N THR A 93 5.68 11.85 -1.89
CA THR A 93 4.82 11.89 -0.69
C THR A 93 4.83 13.30 -0.09
N PHE A 94 6.02 13.87 0.12
CA PHE A 94 6.14 15.28 0.55
C PHE A 94 5.36 16.23 -0.37
N ARG A 95 5.54 16.11 -1.68
CA ARG A 95 4.91 16.99 -2.67
C ARG A 95 3.39 16.87 -2.68
N VAL A 96 2.84 15.66 -2.65
CA VAL A 96 1.39 15.46 -2.70
C VAL A 96 0.72 16.01 -1.45
N ILE A 97 1.29 15.77 -0.28
CA ILE A 97 0.70 16.23 0.98
C ILE A 97 0.83 17.74 1.13
N SER A 98 2.06 18.29 0.99
CA SER A 98 2.32 19.70 1.26
C SER A 98 1.88 20.66 0.16
N LYS A 99 1.71 20.20 -1.10
CA LYS A 99 1.42 21.10 -2.25
C LYS A 99 0.08 20.80 -2.93
N VAL A 100 -0.49 19.62 -2.74
CA VAL A 100 -1.76 19.23 -3.35
C VAL A 100 -2.84 19.14 -2.28
N LEU A 101 -2.70 18.28 -1.29
CA LEU A 101 -3.74 18.00 -0.31
C LEU A 101 -3.90 19.12 0.72
N ASN A 102 -2.83 19.84 1.03
CA ASN A 102 -2.93 21.06 1.85
C ASN A 102 -3.93 22.08 1.28
N ARG A 103 -4.07 22.13 -0.06
CA ARG A 103 -5.06 22.99 -0.72
C ARG A 103 -6.51 22.59 -0.42
N PHE A 104 -6.73 21.34 0.01
CA PHE A 104 -8.02 20.81 0.44
C PHE A 104 -8.19 20.84 1.95
N GLY A 105 -7.23 21.44 2.67
CA GLY A 105 -7.29 21.67 4.11
C GLY A 105 -6.88 20.47 4.95
N ILE A 106 -6.08 19.55 4.40
CA ILE A 106 -5.38 18.51 5.17
C ILE A 106 -4.02 19.09 5.55
N ASP A 107 -3.76 19.24 6.85
CA ASP A 107 -2.52 19.79 7.37
C ASP A 107 -1.50 18.69 7.66
N SER A 108 -0.21 19.05 7.67
CA SER A 108 0.86 18.09 7.88
C SER A 108 2.06 18.67 8.61
N THR A 109 2.69 17.85 9.45
CA THR A 109 3.98 18.15 10.10
C THR A 109 4.97 17.05 9.81
N PHE A 110 6.22 17.42 9.51
CA PHE A 110 7.32 16.50 9.24
C PHE A 110 8.30 16.52 10.40
N VAL A 111 8.60 15.34 10.96
CA VAL A 111 9.49 15.21 12.12
C VAL A 111 10.41 14.01 11.97
N ASP A 112 11.54 14.02 12.68
CA ASP A 112 12.40 12.83 12.80
C ASP A 112 11.69 11.78 13.68
N THR A 113 11.16 10.75 13.03
CA THR A 113 10.42 9.65 13.69
C THR A 113 11.33 8.58 14.29
N GLY A 114 12.66 8.71 14.12
CA GLY A 114 13.64 7.86 14.80
C GLY A 114 13.66 8.07 16.31
N ASP A 115 13.13 9.19 16.81
CA ASP A 115 12.94 9.48 18.23
C ASP A 115 11.45 9.72 18.53
N LEU A 116 10.87 8.84 19.36
CA LEU A 116 9.45 8.92 19.74
C LEU A 116 9.12 10.26 20.43
N SER A 117 10.05 10.88 21.14
CA SER A 117 9.80 12.17 21.80
C SER A 117 9.51 13.30 20.83
N ASN A 118 10.08 13.26 19.61
CA ASN A 118 9.78 14.21 18.55
C ASN A 118 8.35 14.03 18.04
N VAL A 119 7.92 12.76 17.90
CA VAL A 119 6.55 12.42 17.50
C VAL A 119 5.56 12.91 18.53
N GLU A 120 5.81 12.62 19.82
CA GLU A 120 4.96 13.07 20.95
C GLU A 120 4.80 14.59 20.98
N ALA A 121 5.89 15.33 20.80
CA ALA A 121 5.90 16.79 20.82
C ALA A 121 5.16 17.42 19.61
N ALA A 122 5.04 16.70 18.50
CA ALA A 122 4.43 17.19 17.27
C ALA A 122 2.97 16.80 17.08
N ILE A 123 2.41 15.93 17.92
CA ILE A 123 0.98 15.57 17.91
C ILE A 123 0.15 16.81 18.25
N GLN A 124 -0.90 17.02 17.46
CA GLN A 124 -1.88 18.08 17.61
C GLN A 124 -3.26 17.49 17.97
N GLU A 125 -4.17 18.31 18.45
CA GLU A 125 -5.54 17.88 18.81
C GLU A 125 -6.30 17.26 17.61
N ASN A 126 -6.02 17.77 16.40
CA ASN A 126 -6.62 17.32 15.15
C ASN A 126 -5.77 16.29 14.39
N THR A 127 -4.70 15.76 14.97
CA THR A 127 -3.91 14.68 14.35
C THR A 127 -4.77 13.41 14.23
N LYS A 128 -4.74 12.79 13.04
CA LYS A 128 -5.47 11.55 12.72
C LYS A 128 -4.58 10.38 12.40
N ALA A 129 -3.38 10.65 11.90
CA ALA A 129 -2.46 9.58 11.51
C ALA A 129 -0.99 9.98 11.66
N ILE A 130 -0.16 8.96 11.80
CA ILE A 130 1.30 9.03 11.68
C ILE A 130 1.69 8.21 10.46
N PHE A 131 2.34 8.86 9.49
CA PHE A 131 2.85 8.23 8.26
C PHE A 131 4.36 8.03 8.38
N LEU A 132 4.78 6.78 8.38
CA LEU A 132 6.17 6.37 8.49
C LEU A 132 6.70 5.89 7.13
N GLU A 133 7.94 6.23 6.82
CA GLU A 133 8.76 5.57 5.81
C GLU A 133 10.02 5.06 6.51
N THR A 134 10.27 3.76 6.49
CA THR A 134 11.42 3.18 7.18
C THR A 134 11.93 1.90 6.52
N PRO A 135 13.23 1.83 6.13
CA PRO A 135 14.16 2.96 6.07
C PRO A 135 13.72 4.06 5.11
N THR A 136 14.11 5.31 5.36
CA THR A 136 13.72 6.47 4.54
C THR A 136 14.49 6.55 3.23
N ASN A 137 13.97 7.32 2.27
CA ASN A 137 14.64 7.69 1.03
C ASN A 137 14.85 9.23 0.97
N PRO A 138 16.10 9.76 0.97
CA PRO A 138 17.34 9.04 0.65
C PRO A 138 18.24 8.71 1.84
N LEU A 139 17.97 9.18 3.07
CA LEU A 139 18.94 9.16 4.17
C LEU A 139 18.99 7.83 4.94
N LEU A 140 18.11 6.89 4.64
CA LEU A 140 18.02 5.56 5.28
C LEU A 140 17.84 5.63 6.82
N LYS A 141 17.13 6.64 7.30
CA LYS A 141 16.74 6.73 8.70
C LYS A 141 15.82 5.57 9.07
N VAL A 142 15.95 5.05 10.27
CA VAL A 142 15.18 3.91 10.77
C VAL A 142 14.26 4.36 11.90
N THR A 143 13.01 3.91 11.86
CA THR A 143 11.98 4.16 12.88
C THR A 143 11.56 2.85 13.52
N ASP A 144 11.37 2.84 14.84
CA ASP A 144 10.74 1.73 15.55
C ASP A 144 9.22 1.76 15.32
N ILE A 145 8.76 0.93 14.38
CA ILE A 145 7.33 0.86 14.00
C ILE A 145 6.49 0.43 15.18
N GLU A 146 6.92 -0.56 15.97
CA GLU A 146 6.13 -1.12 17.07
C GLU A 146 5.91 -0.06 18.17
N ALA A 147 6.97 0.69 18.52
CA ALA A 147 6.86 1.77 19.50
C ALA A 147 5.91 2.88 19.04
N ILE A 148 6.03 3.32 17.77
CA ILE A 148 5.14 4.35 17.20
C ILE A 148 3.70 3.86 17.09
N ALA A 149 3.48 2.63 16.60
CA ALA A 149 2.14 2.07 16.44
C ALA A 149 1.42 1.91 17.79
N LYS A 150 2.15 1.48 18.83
CA LYS A 150 1.61 1.41 20.18
C LYS A 150 1.19 2.79 20.69
N TYR A 151 2.05 3.79 20.55
CA TYR A 151 1.75 5.16 20.94
C TYR A 151 0.55 5.73 20.16
N ALA A 152 0.53 5.55 18.83
CA ALA A 152 -0.57 5.98 17.97
C ALA A 152 -1.91 5.38 18.42
N LYS A 153 -1.93 4.08 18.70
CA LYS A 153 -3.12 3.35 19.17
C LYS A 153 -3.64 3.91 20.50
N GLU A 154 -2.76 4.23 21.46
CA GLU A 154 -3.13 4.84 22.74
C GLU A 154 -3.77 6.23 22.56
N LYS A 155 -3.44 6.93 21.47
CA LYS A 155 -3.99 8.24 21.11
C LYS A 155 -5.18 8.17 20.15
N GLY A 156 -5.57 6.97 19.68
CA GLY A 156 -6.62 6.80 18.67
C GLY A 156 -6.23 7.29 17.29
N LEU A 157 -4.94 7.21 16.94
CA LEU A 157 -4.38 7.62 15.66
C LEU A 157 -4.10 6.40 14.79
N LEU A 158 -4.22 6.54 13.46
CA LEU A 158 -3.79 5.52 12.51
C LEU A 158 -2.27 5.55 12.32
N THR A 159 -1.68 4.36 12.19
CA THR A 159 -0.28 4.19 11.77
C THR A 159 -0.23 3.69 10.34
N ILE A 160 0.37 4.47 9.45
CA ILE A 160 0.56 4.16 8.03
C ILE A 160 2.05 3.98 7.77
N VAL A 161 2.44 2.88 7.11
CA VAL A 161 3.86 2.59 6.86
C VAL A 161 4.11 2.39 5.37
N ASP A 162 4.98 3.18 4.80
CA ASP A 162 5.57 2.90 3.49
C ASP A 162 6.68 1.86 3.63
N ASN A 163 6.37 0.63 3.20
CA ASN A 163 7.22 -0.55 3.31
C ASN A 163 7.94 -0.88 1.98
N THR A 164 8.08 0.10 1.10
CA THR A 164 8.62 -0.09 -0.25
C THR A 164 10.02 -0.70 -0.25
N PHE A 165 10.92 -0.26 0.65
CA PHE A 165 12.32 -0.73 0.67
C PHE A 165 12.47 -2.10 1.32
N MET A 166 11.83 -2.33 2.45
CA MET A 166 11.97 -3.61 3.16
C MET A 166 11.15 -4.72 2.54
N THR A 167 10.03 -4.39 1.92
CA THR A 167 9.06 -5.35 1.40
C THR A 167 8.50 -6.28 2.50
N PRO A 168 7.43 -7.04 2.27
CA PRO A 168 6.93 -8.00 3.26
C PRO A 168 7.92 -9.14 3.55
N TYR A 169 9.02 -9.23 2.78
CA TYR A 169 10.05 -10.23 3.01
C TYR A 169 10.90 -9.94 4.25
N PHE A 170 11.33 -8.70 4.44
CA PHE A 170 12.16 -8.32 5.59
C PHE A 170 11.39 -7.62 6.71
N GLN A 171 10.23 -7.04 6.43
CA GLN A 171 9.45 -6.28 7.40
C GLN A 171 7.96 -6.45 7.15
N GLN A 172 7.21 -6.75 8.19
CA GLN A 172 5.74 -6.88 8.17
C GLN A 172 5.11 -5.87 9.13
N PRO A 173 4.85 -4.65 8.69
CA PRO A 173 4.38 -3.57 9.57
C PRO A 173 3.03 -3.87 10.23
N ILE A 174 2.13 -4.62 9.58
CA ILE A 174 0.84 -5.04 10.20
C ILE A 174 1.10 -5.85 11.48
N ALA A 175 2.06 -6.79 11.44
CA ALA A 175 2.43 -7.57 12.63
C ALA A 175 3.05 -6.74 13.74
N LEU A 176 3.62 -5.57 13.41
CA LEU A 176 4.18 -4.59 14.34
C LEU A 176 3.15 -3.54 14.80
N GLY A 177 1.89 -3.67 14.38
CA GLY A 177 0.79 -2.84 14.85
C GLY A 177 0.36 -1.71 13.90
N ALA A 178 0.91 -1.64 12.69
CA ALA A 178 0.45 -0.68 11.68
C ALA A 178 -0.99 -0.98 11.22
N ASP A 179 -1.72 0.07 10.88
CA ASP A 179 -3.09 -0.03 10.37
C ASP A 179 -3.14 -0.14 8.86
N ILE A 180 -2.23 0.57 8.18
CA ILE A 180 -2.14 0.60 6.72
C ILE A 180 -0.67 0.45 6.31
N VAL A 181 -0.42 -0.40 5.34
CA VAL A 181 0.88 -0.53 4.67
C VAL A 181 0.73 -0.07 3.23
N VAL A 182 1.68 0.71 2.73
CA VAL A 182 1.71 1.15 1.33
C VAL A 182 3.04 0.77 0.68
N HIS A 183 3.00 0.48 -0.62
CA HIS A 183 4.17 0.18 -1.44
C HIS A 183 4.14 0.93 -2.77
N SER A 184 5.27 1.47 -3.16
CA SER A 184 5.57 1.61 -4.57
C SER A 184 6.00 0.25 -5.11
N ALA A 185 5.04 -0.52 -5.63
CA ALA A 185 5.29 -1.86 -6.16
C ALA A 185 6.15 -1.85 -7.44
N THR A 186 6.38 -0.67 -8.02
CA THR A 186 7.34 -0.37 -9.08
C THR A 186 8.77 -0.83 -8.74
N LYS A 187 9.11 -0.91 -7.43
CA LYS A 187 10.46 -1.19 -6.93
C LYS A 187 10.68 -2.70 -6.76
N TYR A 188 11.04 -3.15 -5.57
CA TYR A 188 11.42 -4.55 -5.31
C TYR A 188 10.29 -5.55 -5.53
N LEU A 189 9.02 -5.20 -5.30
CA LEU A 189 7.90 -6.10 -5.56
C LEU A 189 7.79 -6.43 -7.05
N GLY A 190 7.88 -5.45 -7.94
CA GLY A 190 7.96 -5.67 -9.40
C GLY A 190 9.29 -6.30 -9.79
N GLY A 191 10.38 -5.68 -9.40
CA GLY A 191 11.74 -6.22 -9.47
C GLY A 191 12.38 -6.31 -10.85
N HIS A 192 11.69 -5.95 -11.94
CA HIS A 192 12.12 -6.15 -13.32
C HIS A 192 12.10 -4.87 -14.17
N SER A 193 11.83 -3.72 -13.57
CA SER A 193 11.79 -2.40 -14.26
C SER A 193 10.80 -2.33 -15.44
N ASP A 194 9.72 -3.09 -15.40
CA ASP A 194 8.75 -3.27 -16.48
C ASP A 194 7.31 -2.89 -16.09
N VAL A 195 7.07 -2.49 -14.83
CA VAL A 195 5.75 -2.12 -14.32
C VAL A 195 5.82 -0.91 -13.39
N VAL A 196 4.84 -0.02 -13.50
CA VAL A 196 4.56 1.04 -12.52
C VAL A 196 3.29 0.67 -11.78
N ALA A 197 3.40 0.47 -10.48
CA ALA A 197 2.27 0.04 -9.65
C ALA A 197 2.38 0.53 -8.21
N GLY A 198 1.24 0.60 -7.52
CA GLY A 198 1.14 0.82 -6.08
C GLY A 198 0.30 -0.26 -5.44
N LEU A 199 0.61 -0.60 -4.20
CA LEU A 199 -0.19 -1.51 -3.40
C LEU A 199 -0.46 -0.89 -2.04
N ALA A 200 -1.62 -1.19 -1.47
CA ALA A 200 -1.94 -0.90 -0.07
C ALA A 200 -2.54 -2.14 0.59
N VAL A 201 -2.27 -2.29 1.88
CA VAL A 201 -2.84 -3.35 2.71
C VAL A 201 -3.37 -2.74 3.99
N VAL A 202 -4.52 -3.18 4.46
CA VAL A 202 -5.17 -2.67 5.67
C VAL A 202 -5.42 -3.79 6.67
N ASN A 203 -5.49 -3.44 7.96
CA ASN A 203 -5.63 -4.38 9.07
C ASN A 203 -7.07 -4.59 9.56
N SER A 204 -8.07 -3.89 8.98
CA SER A 204 -9.46 -3.98 9.42
C SER A 204 -10.46 -3.88 8.27
N GLU A 205 -11.65 -4.48 8.45
CA GLU A 205 -12.75 -4.42 7.49
C GLU A 205 -13.30 -3.00 7.31
N GLU A 206 -13.24 -2.16 8.33
CA GLU A 206 -13.65 -0.76 8.27
C GLU A 206 -12.75 0.01 7.29
N LEU A 207 -11.44 -0.05 7.51
CA LEU A 207 -10.46 0.56 6.60
C LEU A 207 -10.54 -0.05 5.18
N ALA A 208 -10.83 -1.35 5.07
CA ALA A 208 -11.02 -2.00 3.78
C ALA A 208 -12.21 -1.41 3.02
N SER A 209 -13.34 -1.21 3.69
CA SER A 209 -14.53 -0.61 3.10
C SER A 209 -14.29 0.84 2.65
N GLU A 210 -13.65 1.64 3.50
CA GLU A 210 -13.34 3.05 3.21
C GLU A 210 -12.34 3.19 2.05
N LEU A 211 -11.25 2.43 2.07
CA LEU A 211 -10.24 2.50 1.02
C LEU A 211 -10.76 1.95 -0.31
N HIS A 212 -11.60 0.90 -0.29
CA HIS A 212 -12.28 0.42 -1.50
C HIS A 212 -13.20 1.50 -2.09
N PHE A 213 -13.95 2.20 -1.25
CA PHE A 213 -14.80 3.31 -1.69
C PHE A 213 -13.98 4.41 -2.37
N VAL A 214 -12.86 4.82 -1.78
CA VAL A 214 -11.95 5.82 -2.36
C VAL A 214 -11.35 5.30 -3.67
N GLN A 215 -10.80 4.08 -3.70
CA GLN A 215 -10.21 3.47 -4.90
C GLN A 215 -11.20 3.45 -6.06
N ASN A 216 -12.42 2.97 -5.81
CA ASN A 216 -13.46 2.87 -6.84
C ASN A 216 -13.95 4.25 -7.30
N SER A 217 -14.10 5.21 -6.39
CA SER A 217 -14.59 6.56 -6.69
C SER A 217 -13.57 7.38 -7.50
N VAL A 218 -12.29 7.32 -7.12
CA VAL A 218 -11.19 8.02 -7.80
C VAL A 218 -10.78 7.30 -9.09
N GLY A 219 -10.89 5.96 -9.10
CA GLY A 219 -10.60 5.15 -10.27
C GLY A 219 -9.12 4.87 -10.51
N ALA A 220 -8.26 5.06 -9.50
CA ALA A 220 -6.81 4.89 -9.60
C ALA A 220 -6.36 3.41 -9.57
N VAL A 221 -7.10 2.52 -10.23
CA VAL A 221 -6.89 1.07 -10.22
C VAL A 221 -5.77 0.62 -11.14
N LEU A 222 -5.11 -0.47 -10.79
CA LEU A 222 -4.10 -1.11 -11.63
C LEU A 222 -4.77 -1.94 -12.74
N GLY A 223 -4.20 -1.90 -13.94
CA GLY A 223 -4.65 -2.68 -15.09
C GLY A 223 -4.38 -4.19 -14.93
N PRO A 224 -5.15 -5.06 -15.61
CA PRO A 224 -4.98 -6.53 -15.49
C PRO A 224 -3.61 -7.01 -15.94
N GLN A 225 -3.05 -6.47 -17.03
CA GLN A 225 -1.74 -6.83 -17.53
C GLN A 225 -0.65 -6.50 -16.52
N ASP A 226 -0.68 -5.30 -15.94
CA ASP A 226 0.29 -4.85 -14.94
C ASP A 226 0.15 -5.63 -13.64
N SER A 227 -1.09 -5.97 -13.25
CA SER A 227 -1.36 -6.85 -12.11
C SER A 227 -0.72 -8.22 -12.29
N TRP A 228 -0.81 -8.79 -13.50
CA TRP A 228 -0.21 -10.09 -13.81
C TRP A 228 1.33 -10.03 -13.81
N LEU A 229 1.92 -8.98 -14.40
CA LEU A 229 3.38 -8.76 -14.37
C LEU A 229 3.90 -8.62 -12.94
N LEU A 230 3.18 -7.90 -12.10
CA LEU A 230 3.55 -7.72 -10.70
C LEU A 230 3.47 -9.03 -9.91
N MET A 231 2.41 -9.82 -10.08
CA MET A 231 2.34 -11.17 -9.48
C MET A 231 3.51 -12.05 -9.91
N ARG A 232 3.92 -11.95 -11.18
CA ARG A 232 5.07 -12.69 -11.70
C ARG A 232 6.38 -12.23 -11.04
N GLY A 233 6.57 -10.92 -10.85
CA GLY A 233 7.73 -10.35 -10.16
C GLY A 233 7.82 -10.79 -8.68
N ILE A 234 6.70 -10.79 -7.98
CA ILE A 234 6.63 -11.18 -6.56
C ILE A 234 7.06 -12.64 -6.34
N LYS A 235 6.87 -13.54 -7.31
CA LYS A 235 7.29 -14.95 -7.18
C LYS A 235 8.79 -15.14 -6.92
N THR A 236 9.61 -14.19 -7.29
CA THR A 236 11.07 -14.22 -7.07
C THR A 236 11.54 -13.25 -5.99
N LEU A 237 10.61 -12.64 -5.24
CA LEU A 237 10.94 -11.59 -4.28
C LEU A 237 11.98 -12.06 -3.25
N GLY A 238 11.77 -13.18 -2.59
CA GLY A 238 12.68 -13.68 -1.55
C GLY A 238 14.11 -13.85 -2.07
N LEU A 239 14.27 -14.54 -3.20
CA LEU A 239 15.59 -14.74 -3.82
C LEU A 239 16.29 -13.41 -4.15
N ARG A 240 15.54 -12.44 -4.66
CA ARG A 240 16.10 -11.13 -5.01
C ARG A 240 16.45 -10.31 -3.78
N MET A 241 15.61 -10.33 -2.74
CA MET A 241 15.88 -9.58 -1.52
C MET A 241 17.09 -10.12 -0.76
N GLU A 242 17.29 -11.44 -0.72
CA GLU A 242 18.50 -12.05 -0.14
C GLU A 242 19.76 -11.60 -0.89
N GLU A 243 19.78 -11.69 -2.22
CA GLU A 243 20.93 -11.26 -3.03
C GLU A 243 21.19 -9.75 -2.91
N HIS A 244 20.12 -8.93 -2.86
CA HIS A 244 20.28 -7.48 -2.63
C HIS A 244 20.93 -7.19 -1.28
N ASN A 245 20.49 -7.88 -0.22
CA ASN A 245 21.06 -7.71 1.12
C ASN A 245 22.52 -8.13 1.17
N GLU A 246 22.87 -9.31 0.64
CA GLU A 246 24.26 -9.78 0.58
C GLU A 246 25.14 -8.84 -0.23
N SER A 247 24.68 -8.40 -1.39
CA SER A 247 25.42 -7.48 -2.26
C SER A 247 25.66 -6.13 -1.57
N ALA A 248 24.64 -5.58 -0.89
CA ALA A 248 24.76 -4.33 -0.14
C ALA A 248 25.81 -4.45 0.99
N GLN A 249 25.77 -5.53 1.76
CA GLN A 249 26.76 -5.78 2.83
C GLN A 249 28.18 -5.91 2.33
N ARG A 250 28.39 -6.46 1.11
CA ARG A 250 29.72 -6.56 0.50
C ARG A 250 30.26 -5.23 0.00
N ILE A 251 29.37 -4.29 -0.35
CA ILE A 251 29.75 -2.97 -0.90
C ILE A 251 29.97 -1.95 0.21
N ALA A 252 29.23 -2.03 1.31
CA ALA A 252 29.35 -1.14 2.48
C ALA A 252 30.63 -1.44 3.30
#